data_4d090f9aa919e2233c454d9b90bdae4f
#
_entry.id   4d090f9aa919e2233c454d9b90bdae4f
#
_cell.length_a   1.000
_cell.length_b   1.000
_cell.length_c   1.000
_cell.angle_alpha   90.00
_cell.angle_beta   90.00
_cell.angle_gamma   90.00
#
_symmetry.space_group_name_H-M   'P 1'
#
loop_
_entity.id
_entity.type
_entity.pdbx_description
1 polymer ?
#
loop_
_entity_poly.entity_id
_entity_poly.type
_entity_poly.pdbx_seq_one_letter_code
_entity_poly.pdbx_strand_id
1 'polypeptide(L)'
;MSKVVVVGGGAAGMMAAVAAAENGHTVTLLEKNEKLGKKVYITGKGRCNLTNNCEVEELLAAVCVNRKFLYSAFYGFTSQDTIDFFEQSGMHTKTERG
;
A
#
# COMPACT_ATOMS: atom_id res chain seq x y z
N MET A 1 6.38 22.27 -6.75
CA MET A 1 7.17 21.05 -6.79
C MET A 1 8.19 21.04 -5.68
N SER A 2 8.27 19.96 -4.96
CA SER A 2 9.24 19.79 -3.86
C SER A 2 10.14 18.59 -4.14
N LYS A 3 11.23 18.52 -3.41
CA LYS A 3 12.07 17.33 -3.37
C LYS A 3 11.64 16.50 -2.17
N VAL A 4 11.31 15.23 -2.41
CA VAL A 4 10.82 14.31 -1.38
C VAL A 4 11.80 13.14 -1.27
N VAL A 5 12.21 12.85 -0.04
CA VAL A 5 13.05 11.68 0.24
C VAL A 5 12.21 10.67 1.01
N VAL A 6 12.11 9.46 0.47
CA VAL A 6 11.42 8.35 1.13
C VAL A 6 12.47 7.38 1.65
N VAL A 7 12.44 7.10 2.94
CA VAL A 7 13.39 6.19 3.57
C VAL A 7 12.71 4.84 3.77
N GLY A 8 13.24 3.84 3.09
CA GLY A 8 12.70 2.49 3.12
C GLY A 8 11.88 2.15 1.88
N GLY A 9 12.31 1.15 1.15
CA GLY A 9 11.68 0.69 -0.11
C GLY A 9 10.80 -0.53 0.05
N GLY A 10 10.08 -0.65 1.17
CA GLY A 10 9.05 -1.65 1.34
C GLY A 10 7.74 -1.22 0.68
N ALA A 11 6.66 -1.93 0.98
CA ALA A 11 5.35 -1.63 0.40
C ALA A 11 4.92 -0.19 0.65
N ALA A 12 5.02 0.26 1.90
CA ALA A 12 4.61 1.61 2.28
C ALA A 12 5.48 2.68 1.61
N GLY A 13 6.80 2.47 1.62
CA GLY A 13 7.73 3.43 1.01
C GLY A 13 7.55 3.54 -0.49
N MET A 14 7.36 2.41 -1.18
CA MET A 14 7.10 2.43 -2.61
C MET A 14 5.81 3.16 -2.94
N MET A 15 4.74 2.93 -2.18
CA MET A 15 3.47 3.62 -2.39
C MET A 15 3.60 5.12 -2.13
N ALA A 16 4.31 5.51 -1.07
CA ALA A 16 4.56 6.92 -0.78
C ALA A 16 5.33 7.59 -1.91
N ALA A 17 6.34 6.90 -2.46
CA ALA A 17 7.13 7.43 -3.57
C ALA A 17 6.27 7.63 -4.82
N VAL A 18 5.40 6.67 -5.14
CA VAL A 18 4.48 6.77 -6.28
C VAL A 18 3.52 7.95 -6.08
N ALA A 19 2.92 8.06 -4.90
CA ALA A 19 1.98 9.14 -4.61
C ALA A 19 2.65 10.52 -4.73
N ALA A 20 3.85 10.67 -4.20
CA ALA A 20 4.57 11.92 -4.30
C ALA A 20 4.93 12.25 -5.76
N ALA A 21 5.38 11.27 -6.52
CA ALA A 21 5.72 11.46 -7.93
C ALA A 21 4.50 11.84 -8.77
N GLU A 22 3.35 11.20 -8.51
CA GLU A 22 2.11 11.53 -9.21
C GLU A 22 1.64 12.96 -8.94
N ASN A 23 2.03 13.51 -7.79
CA ASN A 23 1.70 14.90 -7.43
C ASN A 23 2.78 15.89 -7.90
N GLY A 24 3.66 15.48 -8.78
CA GLY A 24 4.62 16.37 -9.44
C GLY A 24 5.88 16.65 -8.64
N HIS A 25 6.15 15.91 -7.59
CA HIS A 25 7.37 16.08 -6.79
C HIS A 25 8.52 15.24 -7.34
N THR A 26 9.74 15.70 -7.10
CA THR A 26 10.94 14.91 -7.39
C THR A 26 11.22 13.99 -6.21
N VAL A 27 11.24 12.69 -6.43
CA VAL A 27 11.34 11.71 -5.36
C VAL A 27 12.64 10.94 -5.42
N THR A 28 13.29 10.81 -4.27
CA THR A 28 14.44 9.92 -4.06
C THR A 28 14.05 8.89 -3.02
N LEU A 29 14.16 7.61 -3.37
CA LEU A 29 13.85 6.52 -2.44
C LEU A 29 15.14 5.84 -2.02
N LEU A 30 15.34 5.75 -0.72
CA LEU A 30 16.55 5.15 -0.14
C LEU A 30 16.21 3.79 0.43
N GLU A 31 16.94 2.77 0.02
CA GLU A 31 16.73 1.40 0.48
C GLU A 31 18.09 0.78 0.83
N LYS A 32 18.21 0.20 2.03
CA LYS A 32 19.47 -0.40 2.50
C LYS A 32 19.76 -1.75 1.86
N ASN A 33 18.77 -2.44 1.34
CA ASN A 33 18.93 -3.74 0.68
C ASN A 33 19.14 -3.54 -0.82
N GLU A 34 19.59 -4.59 -1.50
CA GLU A 34 19.87 -4.54 -2.94
C GLU A 34 18.60 -4.32 -3.77
N LYS A 35 17.45 -4.78 -3.28
CA LYS A 35 16.19 -4.72 -4.04
C LYS A 35 15.10 -4.07 -3.21
N LEU A 36 14.21 -3.34 -3.91
CA LEU A 36 12.99 -2.82 -3.31
C LEU A 36 12.00 -3.96 -3.07
N GLY A 37 11.11 -3.76 -2.09
CA GLY A 37 10.01 -4.70 -1.87
C GLY A 37 10.42 -6.09 -1.42
N LYS A 38 11.54 -6.23 -0.74
CA LYS A 38 12.06 -7.53 -0.33
C LYS A 38 11.04 -8.33 0.48
N LYS A 39 10.39 -7.69 1.46
CA LYS A 39 9.40 -8.36 2.29
C LYS A 39 8.14 -8.73 1.49
N VAL A 40 7.71 -7.87 0.59
CA VAL A 40 6.57 -8.14 -0.30
C VAL A 40 6.86 -9.38 -1.13
N TYR A 41 8.06 -9.47 -1.66
CA TYR A 41 8.46 -10.59 -2.52
C TYR A 41 8.43 -11.94 -1.80
N ILE A 42 8.83 -11.97 -0.52
CA ILE A 42 8.97 -13.23 0.23
C ILE A 42 7.71 -13.63 1.00
N THR A 43 6.71 -12.75 1.10
CA THR A 43 5.47 -13.05 1.82
C THR A 43 4.40 -13.57 0.87
N GLY A 44 3.31 -14.13 1.42
CA GLY A 44 2.17 -14.59 0.64
C GLY A 44 2.27 -15.98 0.06
N LYS A 45 3.35 -16.70 0.32
CA LYS A 45 3.53 -18.10 -0.13
C LYS A 45 3.25 -18.28 -1.62
N GLY A 46 3.88 -17.45 -2.44
CA GLY A 46 3.70 -17.49 -3.88
C GLY A 46 2.49 -16.72 -4.39
N ARG A 47 1.77 -16.04 -3.52
CA ARG A 47 0.64 -15.18 -3.86
C ARG A 47 0.98 -13.74 -3.50
N CYS A 48 0.38 -12.81 -4.21
CA CYS A 48 0.46 -11.39 -3.85
C CYS A 48 -0.87 -10.98 -3.21
N ASN A 49 -0.91 -11.00 -1.89
CA ASN A 49 -2.09 -10.57 -1.15
C ASN A 49 -2.08 -9.04 -1.09
N LEU A 50 -3.08 -8.43 -1.68
CA LEU A 50 -3.14 -6.97 -1.82
C LEU A 50 -3.90 -6.31 -0.68
N THR A 51 -5.14 -6.72 -0.49
CA THR A 51 -6.01 -6.14 0.53
C THR A 51 -7.16 -7.09 0.83
N ASN A 52 -7.90 -6.80 1.89
CA ASN A 52 -9.14 -7.50 2.19
C ASN A 52 -10.28 -6.72 1.53
N ASN A 53 -11.03 -7.39 0.65
CA ASN A 53 -12.12 -6.75 -0.08
C ASN A 53 -13.35 -6.63 0.81
N CYS A 54 -13.34 -5.64 1.68
CA CYS A 54 -14.44 -5.40 2.62
C CYS A 54 -14.59 -3.90 2.90
N GLU A 55 -15.69 -3.56 3.56
CA GLU A 55 -15.97 -2.16 3.93
C GLU A 55 -15.02 -1.69 5.04
N VAL A 56 -14.88 -0.36 5.16
CA VAL A 56 -13.96 0.24 6.16
C VAL A 56 -14.32 -0.20 7.57
N GLU A 57 -15.60 -0.30 7.89
CA GLU A 57 -16.06 -0.70 9.21
C GLU A 57 -15.57 -2.11 9.58
N GLU A 58 -15.56 -3.02 8.61
CA GLU A 58 -15.05 -4.38 8.82
C GLU A 58 -13.55 -4.39 9.01
N LEU A 59 -12.82 -3.56 8.26
CA LEU A 59 -11.37 -3.41 8.44
C LEU A 59 -11.04 -2.90 9.83
N LEU A 60 -11.75 -1.86 10.28
CA LEU A 60 -11.53 -1.29 11.62
C LEU A 60 -11.83 -2.29 12.71
N ALA A 61 -12.90 -3.08 12.55
CA ALA A 61 -13.27 -4.10 13.52
C ALA A 61 -12.21 -5.19 13.66
N ALA A 62 -11.44 -5.44 12.60
CA ALA A 62 -10.37 -6.43 12.62
C ALA A 62 -9.09 -5.94 13.29
N VAL A 63 -8.94 -4.64 13.53
CA VAL A 63 -7.77 -4.08 14.20
C VAL A 63 -7.84 -4.37 15.69
N CYS A 64 -6.83 -5.06 16.21
CA CYS A 64 -6.83 -5.53 17.59
C CYS A 64 -6.62 -4.42 18.62
N VAL A 65 -5.73 -3.47 18.33
CA VAL A 65 -5.33 -2.41 19.25
C VAL A 65 -5.26 -1.08 18.52
N ASN A 66 -5.74 -0.02 19.16
CA ASN A 66 -5.64 1.35 18.63
C ASN A 66 -6.28 1.54 17.25
N ARG A 67 -7.47 0.98 17.05
CA ARG A 67 -8.15 1.12 15.76
C ARG A 67 -8.40 2.57 15.37
N LYS A 68 -8.59 3.47 16.33
CA LYS A 68 -8.80 4.89 16.06
C LYS A 68 -7.62 5.53 15.33
N PHE A 69 -6.42 5.03 15.56
CA PHE A 69 -5.21 5.51 14.89
C PHE A 69 -5.29 5.32 13.37
N LEU A 70 -5.96 4.26 12.92
CA LEU A 70 -6.08 3.93 11.50
C LEU A 70 -7.35 4.47 10.85
N TYR A 71 -8.20 5.13 11.60
CA TYR A 71 -9.50 5.61 11.12
C TYR A 71 -9.34 6.48 9.87
N SER A 72 -8.51 7.52 9.98
CA SER A 72 -8.27 8.46 8.89
C SER A 72 -7.65 7.78 7.67
N ALA A 73 -6.67 6.89 7.92
CA ALA A 73 -5.98 6.18 6.84
C ALA A 73 -6.94 5.27 6.07
N PHE A 74 -7.77 4.50 6.76
CA PHE A 74 -8.69 3.55 6.12
C PHE A 74 -9.81 4.26 5.35
N TYR A 75 -10.35 5.36 5.91
CA TYR A 75 -11.36 6.14 5.19
C TYR A 75 -10.75 6.96 4.06
N GLY A 76 -9.50 7.40 4.21
CA GLY A 76 -8.81 8.16 3.17
C GLY A 76 -8.36 7.30 1.97
N PHE A 77 -8.13 6.01 2.20
CA PHE A 77 -7.73 5.09 1.14
C PHE A 77 -8.28 3.71 1.45
N THR A 78 -9.45 3.42 0.89
CA THR A 78 -10.21 2.21 1.20
C THR A 78 -9.66 0.98 0.48
N SER A 79 -10.19 -0.21 0.82
CA SER A 79 -9.87 -1.44 0.09
C SER A 79 -10.18 -1.30 -1.39
N GLN A 80 -11.32 -0.70 -1.73
CA GLN A 80 -11.69 -0.48 -3.13
C GLN A 80 -10.72 0.48 -3.81
N ASP A 81 -10.29 1.54 -3.12
CA ASP A 81 -9.28 2.46 -3.64
C ASP A 81 -7.98 1.75 -3.96
N THR A 82 -7.57 0.81 -3.09
CA THR A 82 -6.37 0.00 -3.30
C THR A 82 -6.50 -0.85 -4.56
N ILE A 83 -7.63 -1.55 -4.70
CA ILE A 83 -7.90 -2.39 -5.87
C ILE A 83 -7.89 -1.54 -7.14
N ASP A 84 -8.59 -0.40 -7.12
CA ASP A 84 -8.67 0.50 -8.27
C ASP A 84 -7.29 1.04 -8.67
N PHE A 85 -6.47 1.39 -7.69
CA PHE A 85 -5.11 1.88 -7.96
C PHE A 85 -4.31 0.87 -8.78
N PHE A 86 -4.29 -0.38 -8.34
CA PHE A 86 -3.51 -1.41 -9.03
C PHE A 86 -4.12 -1.81 -10.37
N GLU A 87 -5.45 -1.87 -10.46
CA GLU A 87 -6.11 -2.21 -11.73
C GLU A 87 -5.91 -1.11 -12.77
N GLN A 88 -5.98 0.15 -12.37
CA GLN A 88 -5.68 1.28 -13.27
C GLN A 88 -4.23 1.29 -13.72
N SER A 89 -3.33 0.72 -12.93
CA SER A 89 -1.93 0.57 -13.30
C SER A 89 -1.67 -0.62 -14.20
N GLY A 90 -2.69 -1.36 -14.59
CA GLY A 90 -2.58 -2.48 -15.54
C GLY A 90 -2.56 -3.85 -14.91
N MET A 91 -2.71 -3.97 -13.59
CA MET A 91 -2.70 -5.25 -12.91
C MET A 91 -4.14 -5.77 -12.74
N HIS A 92 -4.33 -7.05 -13.02
CA HIS A 92 -5.62 -7.70 -12.76
C HIS A 92 -5.64 -8.28 -11.36
N THR A 93 -6.75 -8.05 -10.65
CA THR A 93 -6.93 -8.60 -9.30
C THR A 93 -8.08 -9.59 -9.29
N LYS A 94 -8.10 -10.46 -8.30
CA LYS A 94 -9.25 -11.32 -8.05
C LYS A 94 -9.47 -11.47 -6.55
N THR A 95 -10.72 -11.72 -6.17
CA THR A 95 -11.09 -11.93 -4.78
C THR A 95 -11.21 -13.42 -4.51
N GLU A 96 -10.48 -13.90 -3.51
CA GLU A 96 -10.55 -15.28 -3.07
C GLU A 96 -11.05 -15.34 -1.63
N ARG A 97 -11.72 -16.43 -1.28
CA ARG A 97 -12.15 -16.68 0.09
C ARG A 97 -11.00 -17.27 0.90
N GLY A 98 -10.96 -16.87 2.18
CA GLY A 98 -9.97 -17.37 3.13
C GLY A 98 -8.62 -16.73 2.98
#